data_c06a702760736750885a67a147632660
#
_entry.id   c06a702760736750885a67a147632660
#
_cell.length_a   1.000
_cell.length_b   1.000
_cell.length_c   1.000
_cell.angle_alpha   90.00
_cell.angle_beta   90.00
_cell.angle_gamma   90.00
#
_symmetry.space_group_name_H-M   'P 1'
#
loop_
_entity.id
_entity.type
_entity.pdbx_description
1 polymer ?
#
loop_
_entity_poly.entity_id
_entity_poly.type
_entity_poly.pdbx_seq_one_letter_code
_entity_poly.pdbx_strand_id
1 'polypeptide(L)'
;MTRSKRCYLLGVFLSHGVFASVADAAARAQPGDAPANIENSVVKVFSTMRYPDPFKPWTKQAPSEVSGSGVVIEGKRILTNAHVVVYASQVQVQASAAGDKVSATVVAVAPGIDLAVLQLDDPTFFDSHPAVARASKLPHIKDAVLAYGFPTGGNSLSITKGIVSRIEFVSYNYPVSGLRIQVDAAINPGNSGGPAIAGDKMIGLAFSKLSGDAQNIGYIIPNEEVELFLKDIADGHYDGKPAMYDDLQTLENAALRDYLKLDKTVEGMVVHRPSSTDESYPLKEWDIVTRIGDARIDNQGMVKLDKDLRVSFGYLIQAAASNGKLPLTVVRVGKTVVV
;
A
#
# COMPACT_ATOMS: atom_id res chain seq x y z
N MET A 1 -14.12 -50.80 63.61
CA MET A 1 -15.46 -50.71 64.23
C MET A 1 -16.44 -50.23 63.15
N THR A 2 -17.24 -51.20 62.73
CA THR A 2 -18.69 -51.26 62.53
C THR A 2 -19.27 -50.29 61.52
N ARG A 3 -19.65 -50.86 60.34
CA ARG A 3 -20.99 -51.17 59.85
C ARG A 3 -21.88 -49.94 59.62
N SER A 4 -22.51 -49.73 58.45
CA SER A 4 -23.69 -50.46 58.02
C SER A 4 -24.08 -50.13 56.59
N LYS A 5 -24.47 -51.16 55.86
CA LYS A 5 -25.16 -51.20 54.56
C LYS A 5 -26.57 -50.65 54.70
N ARG A 6 -27.10 -50.05 53.63
CA ARG A 6 -28.51 -50.29 53.21
C ARG A 6 -28.72 -50.01 51.73
N CYS A 7 -29.15 -51.03 51.01
CA CYS A 7 -29.80 -51.03 49.71
C CYS A 7 -31.28 -50.61 49.81
N TYR A 8 -31.84 -50.00 48.82
CA TYR A 8 -33.22 -50.10 48.29
C TYR A 8 -33.19 -49.65 46.84
N LEU A 9 -33.39 -50.48 45.90
CA LEU A 9 -34.48 -50.99 45.12
C LEU A 9 -35.29 -49.94 44.31
N LEU A 10 -35.16 -50.13 43.01
CA LEU A 10 -36.11 -50.14 41.88
C LEU A 10 -37.22 -49.08 41.78
N GLY A 11 -37.20 -48.39 40.65
CA GLY A 11 -38.37 -47.75 40.03
C GLY A 11 -38.10 -47.54 38.55
N VAL A 12 -38.61 -48.50 37.75
CA VAL A 12 -38.61 -48.39 36.29
C VAL A 12 -39.78 -47.48 35.88
N PHE A 13 -39.48 -46.37 35.21
CA PHE A 13 -40.47 -45.65 34.41
C PHE A 13 -39.99 -45.58 32.95
N LEU A 14 -40.68 -46.35 32.11
CA LEU A 14 -40.66 -46.19 30.66
C LEU A 14 -41.43 -44.91 30.30
N SER A 15 -40.72 -43.92 29.78
CA SER A 15 -41.35 -42.84 29.01
C SER A 15 -40.81 -42.88 27.57
N HIS A 16 -41.69 -43.08 26.62
CA HIS A 16 -41.45 -43.01 25.19
C HIS A 16 -41.17 -41.57 24.81
N GLY A 17 -39.90 -41.21 24.61
CA GLY A 17 -39.46 -39.93 24.05
C GLY A 17 -39.20 -40.08 22.55
N VAL A 18 -40.00 -39.40 21.77
CA VAL A 18 -39.87 -39.28 20.32
C VAL A 18 -38.52 -38.62 20.01
N PHE A 19 -37.60 -39.36 19.43
CA PHE A 19 -36.37 -38.79 18.85
C PHE A 19 -36.75 -38.15 17.51
N ALA A 20 -36.89 -36.83 17.50
CA ALA A 20 -36.82 -36.02 16.28
C ALA A 20 -35.37 -35.99 15.81
N SER A 21 -35.06 -36.65 14.70
CA SER A 21 -33.79 -36.56 14.00
C SER A 21 -33.64 -35.14 13.42
N VAL A 22 -32.83 -34.33 14.04
CA VAL A 22 -32.30 -33.12 13.42
C VAL A 22 -31.31 -33.57 12.34
N ALA A 23 -31.77 -33.63 11.11
CA ALA A 23 -30.91 -33.81 9.95
C ALA A 23 -30.06 -32.53 9.84
N ASP A 24 -28.81 -32.65 10.20
CA ASP A 24 -27.76 -31.64 10.01
C ASP A 24 -27.58 -31.44 8.50
N ALA A 25 -28.17 -30.37 7.98
CA ALA A 25 -27.94 -29.93 6.60
C ALA A 25 -26.54 -29.31 6.53
N ALA A 26 -25.54 -30.17 6.49
CA ALA A 26 -24.21 -29.78 6.08
C ALA A 26 -24.31 -29.26 4.64
N ALA A 27 -24.37 -27.94 4.50
CA ALA A 27 -24.20 -27.27 3.21
C ALA A 27 -22.86 -27.73 2.61
N ARG A 28 -22.93 -28.58 1.58
CA ARG A 28 -21.79 -28.94 0.76
C ARG A 28 -21.28 -27.68 0.12
N ALA A 29 -20.15 -27.13 0.64
CA ALA A 29 -19.33 -26.17 -0.06
C ALA A 29 -18.97 -26.79 -1.43
N GLN A 30 -19.23 -26.05 -2.50
CA GLN A 30 -18.81 -26.45 -3.84
C GLN A 30 -17.27 -26.43 -3.90
N PRO A 31 -16.61 -27.36 -4.60
CA PRO A 31 -15.17 -27.34 -4.79
C PRO A 31 -14.84 -26.21 -5.78
N GLY A 32 -14.52 -25.03 -5.26
CA GLY A 32 -14.21 -23.87 -6.07
C GLY A 32 -13.58 -22.72 -5.29
N ASP A 33 -13.83 -22.58 -4.00
CA ASP A 33 -13.34 -21.48 -3.17
C ASP A 33 -12.72 -21.99 -1.86
N ALA A 34 -11.62 -22.74 -1.96
CA ALA A 34 -10.66 -22.72 -0.86
C ALA A 34 -10.07 -21.32 -0.83
N PRO A 35 -10.07 -20.58 0.31
CA PRO A 35 -9.39 -19.29 0.39
C PRO A 35 -7.96 -19.51 -0.09
N ALA A 36 -7.54 -18.74 -1.11
CA ALA A 36 -6.19 -18.82 -1.63
C ALA A 36 -5.27 -18.75 -0.41
N ASN A 37 -4.44 -19.79 -0.21
CA ASN A 37 -3.51 -19.80 0.92
C ASN A 37 -2.47 -18.71 0.65
N ILE A 38 -2.74 -17.50 1.17
CA ILE A 38 -1.90 -16.30 0.99
C ILE A 38 -0.45 -16.60 1.34
N GLU A 39 -0.25 -17.50 2.30
CA GLU A 39 1.08 -17.91 2.76
C GLU A 39 1.94 -18.49 1.63
N ASN A 40 1.32 -19.23 0.69
CA ASN A 40 2.02 -19.79 -0.47
C ASN A 40 2.45 -18.72 -1.49
N SER A 41 1.87 -17.55 -1.42
CA SER A 41 2.15 -16.44 -2.34
C SER A 41 3.18 -15.46 -1.79
N VAL A 42 3.61 -15.64 -0.54
CA VAL A 42 4.62 -14.79 0.11
C VAL A 42 5.98 -15.46 0.04
N VAL A 43 6.97 -14.72 -0.41
CA VAL A 43 8.32 -15.24 -0.64
C VAL A 43 9.36 -14.44 0.13
N LYS A 44 10.45 -15.11 0.51
CA LYS A 44 11.66 -14.45 1.02
C LYS A 44 12.53 -14.04 -0.17
N VAL A 45 12.97 -12.78 -0.16
CA VAL A 45 13.87 -12.21 -1.16
C VAL A 45 15.24 -12.07 -0.54
N PHE A 46 16.27 -12.56 -1.24
CA PHE A 46 17.68 -12.45 -0.87
C PHE A 46 18.39 -11.60 -1.92
N SER A 47 19.13 -10.61 -1.47
CA SER A 47 19.86 -9.70 -2.35
C SER A 47 21.30 -9.56 -1.91
N THR A 48 22.23 -9.80 -2.83
CA THR A 48 23.64 -9.47 -2.65
C THR A 48 23.87 -8.04 -3.13
N MET A 49 23.91 -7.11 -2.19
CA MET A 49 24.00 -5.67 -2.45
C MET A 49 25.42 -5.23 -2.78
N ARG A 50 25.57 -4.33 -3.72
CA ARG A 50 26.82 -3.67 -4.11
C ARG A 50 26.59 -2.16 -4.21
N TYR A 51 26.58 -1.49 -3.05
CA TYR A 51 26.38 -0.05 -3.01
C TYR A 51 27.49 0.72 -3.74
N PRO A 52 27.19 1.85 -4.40
CA PRO A 52 28.22 2.77 -4.91
C PRO A 52 29.10 3.26 -3.77
N ASP A 53 30.40 3.45 -4.03
CA ASP A 53 31.28 4.12 -3.09
C ASP A 53 31.06 5.65 -3.19
N PRO A 54 30.63 6.35 -2.12
CA PRO A 54 30.38 7.79 -2.16
C PRO A 54 31.62 8.64 -2.51
N PHE A 55 32.81 8.13 -2.20
CA PHE A 55 34.10 8.82 -2.45
C PHE A 55 34.76 8.42 -3.75
N LYS A 56 34.36 7.26 -4.30
CA LYS A 56 34.86 6.72 -5.57
C LYS A 56 33.69 6.18 -6.37
N PRO A 57 32.81 7.03 -6.93
CA PRO A 57 31.52 6.61 -7.52
C PRO A 57 31.65 5.67 -8.73
N TRP A 58 32.85 5.54 -9.30
CA TRP A 58 33.17 4.54 -10.32
C TRP A 58 33.50 3.15 -9.76
N THR A 59 33.49 2.97 -8.43
CA THR A 59 33.68 1.69 -7.74
C THR A 59 32.45 1.33 -6.92
N LYS A 60 32.37 0.07 -6.51
CA LYS A 60 31.31 -0.43 -5.60
C LYS A 60 31.94 -0.94 -4.31
N GLN A 61 31.21 -0.76 -3.22
CA GLN A 61 31.58 -1.31 -1.91
C GLN A 61 31.63 -2.86 -1.95
N ALA A 62 32.20 -3.46 -0.91
CA ALA A 62 32.19 -4.90 -0.74
C ALA A 62 30.73 -5.44 -0.73
N PRO A 63 30.50 -6.66 -1.24
CA PRO A 63 29.18 -7.27 -1.20
C PRO A 63 28.65 -7.38 0.23
N SER A 64 27.35 -7.14 0.41
CA SER A 64 26.65 -7.38 1.67
C SER A 64 25.30 -8.07 1.39
N GLU A 65 24.91 -8.99 2.27
CA GLU A 65 23.66 -9.71 2.16
C GLU A 65 22.53 -8.93 2.85
N VAL A 66 21.41 -8.78 2.13
CA VAL A 66 20.16 -8.21 2.64
C VAL A 66 19.03 -9.19 2.33
N SER A 67 18.08 -9.31 3.23
CA SER A 67 16.86 -10.07 2.98
C SER A 67 15.62 -9.23 3.24
N GLY A 68 14.60 -9.48 2.45
CA GLY A 68 13.28 -8.90 2.57
C GLY A 68 12.21 -9.92 2.22
N SER A 69 11.02 -9.44 1.98
CA SER A 69 9.89 -10.24 1.53
C SER A 69 9.44 -9.81 0.15
N GLY A 70 8.62 -10.63 -0.48
CA GLY A 70 7.93 -10.33 -1.72
C GLY A 70 6.59 -11.04 -1.77
N VAL A 71 5.75 -10.64 -2.69
CA VAL A 71 4.45 -11.25 -2.92
C VAL A 71 4.24 -11.53 -4.40
N VAL A 72 3.73 -12.73 -4.69
CA VAL A 72 3.36 -13.10 -6.06
C VAL A 72 2.14 -12.28 -6.50
N ILE A 73 2.27 -11.63 -7.66
CA ILE A 73 1.22 -10.85 -8.30
C ILE A 73 0.91 -11.40 -9.71
N GLU A 74 -0.15 -10.90 -10.32
CA GLU A 74 -0.55 -11.32 -11.66
C GLU A 74 0.57 -11.14 -12.69
N GLY A 75 0.54 -11.97 -13.72
CA GLY A 75 1.56 -11.96 -14.80
C GLY A 75 2.84 -12.70 -14.44
N LYS A 76 2.80 -13.65 -13.49
CA LYS A 76 3.96 -14.43 -13.04
C LYS A 76 5.13 -13.54 -12.62
N ARG A 77 4.84 -12.58 -11.75
CA ARG A 77 5.78 -11.58 -11.23
C ARG A 77 5.75 -11.57 -9.70
N ILE A 78 6.82 -11.05 -9.11
CA ILE A 78 6.90 -10.81 -7.67
C ILE A 78 7.06 -9.32 -7.44
N LEU A 79 6.20 -8.77 -6.58
CA LEU A 79 6.30 -7.39 -6.09
C LEU A 79 7.10 -7.38 -4.79
N THR A 80 8.01 -6.43 -4.66
CA THR A 80 8.82 -6.19 -3.46
C THR A 80 9.15 -4.71 -3.32
N ASN A 81 9.87 -4.31 -2.27
CA ASN A 81 10.35 -2.94 -2.14
C ASN A 81 11.63 -2.69 -2.94
N ALA A 82 11.78 -1.46 -3.43
CA ALA A 82 12.97 -1.04 -4.16
C ALA A 82 14.23 -1.13 -3.29
N HIS A 83 14.16 -0.72 -2.02
CA HIS A 83 15.32 -0.76 -1.11
C HIS A 83 15.86 -2.18 -0.87
N VAL A 84 15.06 -3.21 -1.14
CA VAL A 84 15.50 -4.62 -1.04
C VAL A 84 16.38 -5.02 -2.22
N VAL A 85 16.27 -4.35 -3.40
CA VAL A 85 16.89 -4.83 -4.65
C VAL A 85 17.65 -3.77 -5.47
N VAL A 86 17.51 -2.48 -5.17
CA VAL A 86 17.98 -1.36 -6.05
C VAL A 86 19.48 -1.40 -6.36
N TYR A 87 20.32 -1.91 -5.45
CA TYR A 87 21.76 -2.07 -5.63
C TYR A 87 22.20 -3.53 -5.66
N ALA A 88 21.27 -4.45 -5.86
CA ALA A 88 21.61 -5.86 -5.88
C ALA A 88 22.41 -6.22 -7.13
N SER A 89 23.48 -6.98 -6.95
CA SER A 89 24.22 -7.65 -8.03
C SER A 89 23.64 -9.05 -8.31
N GLN A 90 22.91 -9.61 -7.35
CA GLN A 90 22.22 -10.88 -7.46
C GLN A 90 20.97 -10.83 -6.60
N VAL A 91 19.85 -11.36 -7.12
CA VAL A 91 18.59 -11.53 -6.40
C VAL A 91 18.15 -12.98 -6.51
N GLN A 92 17.71 -13.56 -5.41
CA GLN A 92 17.13 -14.90 -5.34
C GLN A 92 15.85 -14.86 -4.50
N VAL A 93 14.96 -15.77 -4.80
CA VAL A 93 13.65 -15.90 -4.13
C VAL A 93 13.51 -17.30 -3.57
N GLN A 94 12.91 -17.43 -2.40
CA GLN A 94 12.61 -18.69 -1.75
C GLN A 94 11.20 -18.64 -1.17
N ALA A 95 10.36 -19.64 -1.52
CA ALA A 95 8.96 -19.68 -1.07
C ALA A 95 8.79 -20.18 0.37
N SER A 96 9.64 -21.10 0.80
CA SER A 96 9.60 -21.67 2.15
C SER A 96 11.01 -21.99 2.64
N ALA A 97 11.16 -22.15 3.95
CA ALA A 97 12.47 -22.45 4.55
C ALA A 97 13.15 -23.71 4.00
N ALA A 98 12.37 -24.66 3.49
CA ALA A 98 12.85 -25.93 2.94
C ALA A 98 12.96 -25.95 1.40
N GLY A 99 12.50 -24.87 0.71
CA GLY A 99 12.55 -24.79 -0.75
C GLY A 99 13.91 -24.33 -1.28
N ASP A 100 14.15 -24.62 -2.54
CA ASP A 100 15.34 -24.11 -3.24
C ASP A 100 15.21 -22.60 -3.50
N LYS A 101 16.37 -21.93 -3.58
CA LYS A 101 16.43 -20.54 -4.01
C LYS A 101 16.39 -20.48 -5.54
N VAL A 102 15.44 -19.74 -6.07
CA VAL A 102 15.27 -19.48 -7.50
C VAL A 102 15.87 -18.13 -7.85
N SER A 103 16.66 -18.06 -8.91
CA SER A 103 17.22 -16.80 -9.40
C SER A 103 16.13 -15.88 -9.93
N ALA A 104 16.31 -14.59 -9.68
CA ALA A 104 15.37 -13.56 -10.08
C ALA A 104 16.07 -12.37 -10.73
N THR A 105 15.43 -11.79 -11.75
CA THR A 105 15.84 -10.57 -12.42
C THR A 105 14.94 -9.42 -11.97
N VAL A 106 15.55 -8.28 -11.65
CA VAL A 106 14.82 -7.03 -11.36
C VAL A 106 14.40 -6.41 -12.69
N VAL A 107 13.11 -6.40 -12.99
CA VAL A 107 12.58 -5.89 -14.28
C VAL A 107 12.11 -4.45 -14.22
N ALA A 108 11.74 -3.96 -13.03
CA ALA A 108 11.39 -2.57 -12.83
C ALA A 108 11.66 -2.14 -11.39
N VAL A 109 12.11 -0.90 -11.22
CA VAL A 109 12.40 -0.29 -9.91
C VAL A 109 11.92 1.16 -9.89
N ALA A 110 11.17 1.51 -8.86
CA ALA A 110 10.71 2.86 -8.56
C ALA A 110 11.22 3.31 -7.17
N PRO A 111 12.47 3.79 -7.06
CA PRO A 111 13.08 4.11 -5.76
C PRO A 111 12.32 5.22 -5.01
N GLY A 112 11.69 6.14 -5.73
CA GLY A 112 10.94 7.25 -5.16
C GLY A 112 9.72 6.82 -4.34
N ILE A 113 9.02 5.77 -4.77
CA ILE A 113 7.84 5.18 -4.10
C ILE A 113 8.16 3.83 -3.45
N ASP A 114 9.40 3.41 -3.50
CA ASP A 114 9.93 2.18 -2.90
C ASP A 114 9.26 0.88 -3.39
N LEU A 115 9.02 0.76 -4.69
CA LEU A 115 8.47 -0.42 -5.33
C LEU A 115 9.46 -1.03 -6.34
N ALA A 116 9.44 -2.36 -6.46
CA ALA A 116 10.18 -3.10 -7.48
C ALA A 116 9.42 -4.35 -7.91
N VAL A 117 9.62 -4.77 -9.16
CA VAL A 117 9.08 -6.01 -9.73
C VAL A 117 10.22 -6.92 -10.12
N LEU A 118 10.08 -8.20 -9.73
CA LEU A 118 10.99 -9.29 -10.09
C LEU A 118 10.31 -10.25 -11.04
N GLN A 119 11.12 -10.81 -11.94
CA GLN A 119 10.78 -11.95 -12.77
C GLN A 119 11.71 -13.11 -12.40
N LEU A 120 11.17 -14.32 -12.31
CA LEU A 120 11.97 -15.50 -12.03
C LEU A 120 12.48 -16.15 -13.32
N ASP A 121 13.66 -16.74 -13.25
CA ASP A 121 14.24 -17.49 -14.37
C ASP A 121 13.44 -18.77 -14.64
N ASP A 122 12.84 -19.39 -13.61
CA ASP A 122 11.95 -20.53 -13.70
C ASP A 122 10.48 -20.15 -13.49
N PRO A 123 9.66 -20.08 -14.56
CA PRO A 123 8.26 -19.72 -14.45
C PRO A 123 7.37 -20.83 -13.86
N THR A 124 7.86 -22.07 -13.71
CA THR A 124 7.11 -23.18 -13.10
C THR A 124 6.89 -22.96 -11.60
N PHE A 125 7.71 -22.11 -10.99
CA PHE A 125 7.54 -21.67 -9.61
C PHE A 125 6.10 -21.20 -9.33
N PHE A 126 5.50 -20.48 -10.26
CA PHE A 126 4.16 -19.89 -10.09
C PHE A 126 3.00 -20.89 -10.18
N ASP A 127 3.25 -22.13 -10.60
CA ASP A 127 2.21 -23.17 -10.67
C ASP A 127 1.73 -23.60 -9.27
N SER A 128 2.61 -23.51 -8.26
CA SER A 128 2.30 -23.77 -6.85
C SER A 128 2.20 -22.50 -5.98
N HIS A 129 2.51 -21.33 -6.54
CA HIS A 129 2.53 -20.06 -5.83
C HIS A 129 1.64 -19.04 -6.58
N PRO A 130 0.30 -19.09 -6.36
CA PRO A 130 -0.65 -18.26 -7.07
C PRO A 130 -0.51 -16.78 -6.70
N ALA A 131 -0.97 -15.89 -7.59
CA ALA A 131 -1.03 -14.47 -7.30
C ALA A 131 -2.05 -14.14 -6.21
N VAL A 132 -1.71 -13.21 -5.31
CA VAL A 132 -2.64 -12.70 -4.30
C VAL A 132 -3.62 -11.74 -4.97
N ALA A 133 -4.92 -11.93 -4.70
CA ALA A 133 -5.94 -10.99 -5.14
C ALA A 133 -5.76 -9.63 -4.46
N ARG A 134 -5.77 -8.55 -5.26
CA ARG A 134 -5.61 -7.17 -4.77
C ARG A 134 -6.97 -6.51 -4.54
N ALA A 135 -7.10 -5.75 -3.46
CA ALA A 135 -8.26 -4.91 -3.23
C ALA A 135 -8.27 -3.75 -4.24
N SER A 136 -9.44 -3.43 -4.77
CA SER A 136 -9.63 -2.33 -5.73
C SER A 136 -9.96 -0.98 -5.08
N LYS A 137 -10.04 -0.95 -3.75
CA LYS A 137 -10.35 0.25 -2.97
C LYS A 137 -9.47 0.30 -1.73
N LEU A 138 -9.22 1.51 -1.25
CA LEU A 138 -8.59 1.73 0.04
C LEU A 138 -9.40 1.07 1.16
N PRO A 139 -8.72 0.53 2.19
CA PRO A 139 -9.40 0.04 3.39
C PRO A 139 -9.98 1.20 4.19
N HIS A 140 -10.87 0.89 5.13
CA HIS A 140 -11.35 1.89 6.08
C HIS A 140 -10.45 1.96 7.31
N ILE A 141 -10.46 3.12 7.97
CA ILE A 141 -9.84 3.28 9.28
C ILE A 141 -10.49 2.27 10.25
N LYS A 142 -9.68 1.59 11.06
CA LYS A 142 -10.01 0.48 11.98
C LYS A 142 -10.19 -0.90 11.32
N ASP A 143 -10.12 -1.02 10.00
CA ASP A 143 -10.09 -2.35 9.39
C ASP A 143 -8.92 -3.18 9.93
N ALA A 144 -9.18 -4.45 10.20
CA ALA A 144 -8.14 -5.37 10.65
C ALA A 144 -7.17 -5.67 9.49
N VAL A 145 -5.89 -5.67 9.80
CA VAL A 145 -4.80 -5.92 8.84
C VAL A 145 -3.88 -7.02 9.35
N LEU A 146 -3.52 -7.93 8.47
CA LEU A 146 -2.46 -8.92 8.66
C LEU A 146 -1.29 -8.57 7.75
N ALA A 147 -0.11 -8.37 8.32
CA ALA A 147 1.12 -8.17 7.54
C ALA A 147 1.92 -9.46 7.55
N TYR A 148 2.25 -9.96 6.36
CA TYR A 148 2.99 -11.20 6.13
C TYR A 148 4.42 -10.85 5.73
N GLY A 149 5.40 -11.65 6.18
CA GLY A 149 6.78 -11.47 5.75
C GLY A 149 7.77 -12.37 6.46
N PHE A 150 9.03 -12.28 6.04
CA PHE A 150 10.14 -13.05 6.58
C PHE A 150 11.08 -12.12 7.36
N PRO A 151 10.90 -11.94 8.67
CA PRO A 151 11.73 -11.03 9.46
C PRO A 151 13.20 -11.46 9.42
N THR A 152 14.09 -10.48 9.50
CA THR A 152 15.54 -10.68 9.50
C THR A 152 15.93 -11.63 10.62
N GLY A 153 16.76 -12.63 10.28
CA GLY A 153 17.21 -13.68 11.21
C GLY A 153 16.26 -14.87 11.34
N GLY A 154 15.05 -14.82 10.74
CA GLY A 154 14.11 -15.93 10.66
C GLY A 154 14.03 -16.57 9.28
N ASN A 155 13.74 -17.88 9.22
CA ASN A 155 13.47 -18.61 7.99
C ASN A 155 11.99 -18.97 7.81
N SER A 156 11.16 -18.73 8.83
CA SER A 156 9.74 -19.00 8.80
C SER A 156 8.96 -17.72 8.50
N LEU A 157 7.85 -17.88 7.78
CA LEU A 157 6.91 -16.80 7.56
C LEU A 157 6.35 -16.29 8.90
N SER A 158 6.32 -15.00 9.07
CA SER A 158 5.73 -14.31 10.21
C SER A 158 4.48 -13.57 9.79
N ILE A 159 3.47 -13.60 10.63
CA ILE A 159 2.22 -12.87 10.44
C ILE A 159 2.01 -11.98 11.66
N THR A 160 1.91 -10.68 11.43
CA THR A 160 1.59 -9.72 12.48
C THR A 160 0.20 -9.12 12.21
N LYS A 161 -0.55 -8.87 13.28
CA LYS A 161 -1.92 -8.34 13.21
C LYS A 161 -1.99 -6.95 13.80
N GLY A 162 -2.77 -6.08 13.18
CA GLY A 162 -3.09 -4.75 13.64
C GLY A 162 -4.33 -4.21 12.95
N ILE A 163 -4.49 -2.88 12.97
CA ILE A 163 -5.57 -2.16 12.28
C ILE A 163 -5.02 -1.04 11.42
N VAL A 164 -5.82 -0.60 10.47
CA VAL A 164 -5.59 0.66 9.74
C VAL A 164 -5.80 1.82 10.71
N SER A 165 -4.73 2.55 10.99
CA SER A 165 -4.76 3.69 11.92
C SER A 165 -5.04 5.00 11.20
N ARG A 166 -4.48 5.19 9.98
CA ARG A 166 -4.57 6.43 9.22
C ARG A 166 -4.20 6.20 7.75
N ILE A 167 -4.76 7.00 6.86
CA ILE A 167 -4.39 7.05 5.44
C ILE A 167 -4.03 8.50 5.12
N GLU A 168 -2.87 8.71 4.53
CA GLU A 168 -2.30 10.02 4.26
C GLU A 168 -1.68 10.07 2.86
N PHE A 169 -1.64 11.27 2.28
CA PHE A 169 -0.81 11.57 1.12
C PHE A 169 0.40 12.38 1.61
N VAL A 170 1.58 11.78 1.56
CA VAL A 170 2.80 12.33 2.15
C VAL A 170 4.02 12.08 1.29
N SER A 171 5.13 12.76 1.59
CA SER A 171 6.41 12.48 0.97
C SER A 171 6.91 11.09 1.36
N TYR A 172 7.38 10.35 0.37
CA TYR A 172 8.13 9.09 0.54
C TYR A 172 9.64 9.39 0.54
N ASN A 173 10.25 9.29 -0.65
CA ASN A 173 11.61 9.73 -0.89
C ASN A 173 11.57 10.97 -1.78
N TYR A 174 12.10 12.10 -1.28
CA TYR A 174 12.09 13.35 -2.02
C TYR A 174 12.61 13.17 -3.46
N PRO A 175 11.93 13.69 -4.48
CA PRO A 175 10.77 14.60 -4.44
C PRO A 175 9.40 13.89 -4.54
N VAL A 176 9.34 12.57 -4.38
CA VAL A 176 8.13 11.77 -4.62
C VAL A 176 7.20 11.77 -3.41
N SER A 177 5.92 12.01 -3.66
CA SER A 177 4.84 11.87 -2.69
C SER A 177 3.83 10.82 -3.14
N GLY A 178 3.09 10.26 -2.20
CA GLY A 178 2.09 9.24 -2.48
C GLY A 178 1.19 8.95 -1.30
N LEU A 179 0.17 8.14 -1.52
CA LEU A 179 -0.65 7.60 -0.45
C LEU A 179 0.16 6.64 0.42
N ARG A 180 -0.10 6.67 1.70
CA ARG A 180 0.49 5.78 2.69
C ARG A 180 -0.55 5.39 3.72
N ILE A 181 -0.63 4.09 4.03
CA ILE A 181 -1.48 3.58 5.10
C ILE A 181 -0.60 3.37 6.32
N GLN A 182 -0.96 4.00 7.43
CA GLN A 182 -0.38 3.72 8.74
C GLN A 182 -1.16 2.60 9.42
N VAL A 183 -0.42 1.65 9.99
CA VAL A 183 -0.96 0.53 10.77
C VAL A 183 -0.24 0.41 12.10
N ASP A 184 -0.87 -0.19 13.08
CA ASP A 184 -0.26 -0.56 14.37
C ASP A 184 0.25 -2.00 14.40
N ALA A 185 0.13 -2.73 13.28
CA ALA A 185 0.80 -4.01 13.09
C ALA A 185 2.32 -3.83 13.11
N ALA A 186 3.02 -4.72 13.80
CA ALA A 186 4.47 -4.68 13.87
C ALA A 186 5.11 -4.97 12.50
N ILE A 187 5.68 -3.95 11.87
CA ILE A 187 6.48 -4.08 10.65
C ILE A 187 7.95 -4.10 11.07
N ASN A 188 8.56 -5.28 11.06
CA ASN A 188 9.96 -5.48 11.43
C ASN A 188 10.86 -5.55 10.19
N PRO A 189 12.18 -5.29 10.34
CA PRO A 189 13.14 -5.52 9.26
C PRO A 189 13.01 -6.92 8.67
N GLY A 190 12.91 -7.02 7.35
CA GLY A 190 12.64 -8.28 6.63
C GLY A 190 11.18 -8.47 6.22
N ASN A 191 10.21 -7.86 6.91
CA ASN A 191 8.80 -7.86 6.47
C ASN A 191 8.58 -6.92 5.26
N SER A 192 9.50 -5.99 5.01
CA SER A 192 9.47 -5.11 3.84
C SER A 192 9.33 -5.91 2.55
N GLY A 193 8.37 -5.53 1.71
CA GLY A 193 8.02 -6.22 0.47
C GLY A 193 6.97 -7.32 0.64
N GLY A 194 6.57 -7.66 1.87
CA GLY A 194 5.49 -8.59 2.13
C GLY A 194 4.12 -7.92 2.03
N PRO A 195 3.06 -8.70 1.71
CA PRO A 195 1.71 -8.16 1.57
C PRO A 195 1.08 -7.81 2.91
N ALA A 196 0.29 -6.73 2.89
CA ALA A 196 -0.67 -6.42 3.92
C ALA A 196 -2.07 -6.81 3.44
N ILE A 197 -2.77 -7.60 4.25
CA ILE A 197 -4.04 -8.24 3.89
C ILE A 197 -5.15 -7.70 4.80
N ALA A 198 -6.26 -7.28 4.20
CA ALA A 198 -7.51 -7.01 4.91
C ALA A 198 -8.62 -7.88 4.31
N GLY A 199 -9.30 -8.64 5.17
CA GLY A 199 -10.18 -9.71 4.71
C GLY A 199 -9.38 -10.81 3.99
N ASP A 200 -9.68 -11.02 2.72
CA ASP A 200 -9.05 -12.01 1.82
C ASP A 200 -8.17 -11.38 0.74
N LYS A 201 -7.99 -10.06 0.75
CA LYS A 201 -7.32 -9.31 -0.32
C LYS A 201 -6.14 -8.49 0.19
N MET A 202 -5.14 -8.38 -0.64
CA MET A 202 -4.02 -7.48 -0.43
C MET A 202 -4.50 -6.03 -0.54
N ILE A 203 -4.19 -5.21 0.46
CA ILE A 203 -4.45 -3.77 0.48
C ILE A 203 -3.20 -2.95 0.15
N GLY A 204 -2.04 -3.58 0.13
CA GLY A 204 -0.76 -2.96 -0.19
C GLY A 204 0.43 -3.75 0.30
N LEU A 205 1.60 -3.12 0.26
CA LEU A 205 2.90 -3.71 0.55
C LEU A 205 3.51 -3.08 1.79
N ALA A 206 3.92 -3.90 2.76
CA ALA A 206 4.64 -3.43 3.94
C ALA A 206 6.01 -2.87 3.53
N PHE A 207 6.40 -1.67 4.01
CA PHE A 207 7.64 -1.08 3.53
C PHE A 207 8.52 -0.44 4.59
N SER A 208 7.99 0.13 5.65
CA SER A 208 8.82 0.77 6.64
C SER A 208 8.15 0.90 8.00
N LYS A 209 8.94 1.27 9.00
CA LYS A 209 8.48 1.77 10.28
C LYS A 209 9.12 3.13 10.55
N LEU A 210 8.50 3.96 11.37
CA LEU A 210 9.17 5.16 11.87
C LEU A 210 10.42 4.76 12.67
N SER A 211 11.53 5.40 12.34
CA SER A 211 12.77 5.29 13.12
C SER A 211 12.67 6.22 14.35
N GLY A 212 13.27 5.81 15.47
CA GLY A 212 13.31 6.59 16.72
C GLY A 212 12.40 6.01 17.80
N ASP A 213 11.94 6.86 18.71
CA ASP A 213 11.16 6.45 19.90
C ASP A 213 9.71 6.03 19.60
N ALA A 214 9.26 6.16 18.36
CA ALA A 214 7.93 5.75 17.93
C ALA A 214 7.84 4.22 17.86
N GLN A 215 7.03 3.63 18.74
CA GLN A 215 6.76 2.19 18.76
C GLN A 215 5.43 1.88 18.05
N ASN A 216 5.36 0.69 17.44
CA ASN A 216 4.14 0.16 16.83
C ASN A 216 3.55 1.07 15.72
N ILE A 217 4.40 1.74 14.94
CA ILE A 217 3.98 2.48 13.75
C ILE A 217 4.62 1.82 12.54
N GLY A 218 3.80 1.09 11.79
CA GLY A 218 4.14 0.51 10.50
C GLY A 218 3.48 1.28 9.36
N TYR A 219 4.07 1.19 8.18
CA TYR A 219 3.53 1.79 6.97
C TYR A 219 3.42 0.79 5.84
N ILE A 220 2.36 0.98 5.05
CA ILE A 220 2.01 0.18 3.89
C ILE A 220 1.91 1.10 2.68
N ILE A 221 2.53 0.71 1.58
CA ILE A 221 2.30 1.31 0.25
C ILE A 221 0.99 0.72 -0.27
N PRO A 222 -0.08 1.50 -0.43
CA PRO A 222 -1.38 0.97 -0.83
C PRO A 222 -1.42 0.52 -2.29
N ASN A 223 -2.42 -0.29 -2.63
CA ASN A 223 -2.60 -0.80 -3.99
C ASN A 223 -2.76 0.31 -5.03
N GLU A 224 -3.30 1.46 -4.69
CA GLU A 224 -3.41 2.62 -5.56
C GLU A 224 -2.04 3.05 -6.09
N GLU A 225 -1.03 3.03 -5.24
CA GLU A 225 0.37 3.32 -5.64
C GLU A 225 0.97 2.17 -6.44
N VAL A 226 0.67 0.93 -6.06
CA VAL A 226 1.09 -0.27 -6.81
C VAL A 226 0.51 -0.27 -8.22
N GLU A 227 -0.78 0.08 -8.38
CA GLU A 227 -1.44 0.15 -9.69
C GLU A 227 -0.83 1.23 -10.59
N LEU A 228 -0.57 2.43 -10.04
CA LEU A 228 0.12 3.48 -10.77
C LEU A 228 1.49 3.03 -11.27
N PHE A 229 2.27 2.37 -10.40
CA PHE A 229 3.57 1.82 -10.76
C PHE A 229 3.47 0.73 -11.83
N LEU A 230 2.56 -0.26 -11.66
CA LEU A 230 2.39 -1.35 -12.61
C LEU A 230 1.88 -0.88 -13.97
N LYS A 231 1.06 0.17 -14.00
CA LYS A 231 0.60 0.81 -15.23
C LYS A 231 1.73 1.56 -15.93
N ASP A 232 2.54 2.29 -15.18
CA ASP A 232 3.67 3.05 -15.71
C ASP A 232 4.70 2.14 -16.39
N ILE A 233 5.07 1.04 -15.74
CA ILE A 233 6.04 0.08 -16.29
C ILE A 233 5.49 -0.87 -17.36
N ALA A 234 4.24 -0.72 -17.79
CA ALA A 234 3.63 -1.64 -18.76
C ALA A 234 4.29 -1.60 -20.15
N ASP A 235 4.90 -0.49 -20.50
CA ASP A 235 5.68 -0.31 -21.74
C ASP A 235 7.17 -0.69 -21.57
N GLY A 236 7.59 -1.13 -20.38
CA GLY A 236 8.97 -1.51 -20.05
C GLY A 236 9.80 -0.37 -19.47
N HIS A 237 9.21 0.81 -19.24
CA HIS A 237 9.87 1.99 -18.71
C HIS A 237 9.19 2.47 -17.42
N TYR A 238 9.95 3.02 -16.49
CA TYR A 238 9.42 3.74 -15.34
C TYR A 238 9.66 5.24 -15.54
N ASP A 239 8.61 5.97 -15.91
CA ASP A 239 8.67 7.42 -16.16
C ASP A 239 8.47 8.25 -14.87
N GLY A 240 7.87 7.62 -13.85
CA GLY A 240 7.58 8.26 -12.58
C GLY A 240 6.18 8.84 -12.48
N LYS A 241 5.90 9.45 -11.34
CA LYS A 241 4.57 9.94 -11.02
C LYS A 241 4.37 11.37 -11.52
N PRO A 242 3.19 11.71 -12.08
CA PRO A 242 2.86 13.09 -12.39
C PRO A 242 2.98 13.99 -11.16
N ALA A 243 3.55 15.17 -11.33
CA ALA A 243 3.70 16.16 -10.28
C ALA A 243 3.33 17.55 -10.78
N MET A 244 2.79 18.36 -9.90
CA MET A 244 2.55 19.79 -10.10
C MET A 244 3.67 20.57 -9.42
N TYR A 245 4.35 21.41 -10.19
CA TYR A 245 5.53 22.15 -9.73
C TYR A 245 5.25 23.62 -9.41
N ASP A 246 3.98 24.00 -9.43
CA ASP A 246 3.56 25.35 -9.04
C ASP A 246 3.65 25.52 -7.52
N ASP A 247 4.11 26.69 -7.06
CA ASP A 247 4.08 27.02 -5.63
C ASP A 247 2.67 27.43 -5.24
N LEU A 248 2.05 26.62 -4.38
CA LEU A 248 0.71 26.87 -3.89
C LEU A 248 0.72 27.24 -2.41
N GLN A 249 -0.19 28.13 -2.05
CA GLN A 249 -0.41 28.55 -0.68
C GLN A 249 -1.83 28.27 -0.23
N THR A 250 -2.00 27.89 1.05
CA THR A 250 -3.31 27.67 1.66
C THR A 250 -4.10 28.98 1.80
N LEU A 251 -5.42 28.89 1.75
CA LEU A 251 -6.35 30.03 1.91
C LEU A 251 -6.91 30.20 3.32
N GLU A 252 -6.23 29.68 4.33
CA GLU A 252 -6.63 29.83 5.73
C GLU A 252 -6.35 31.24 6.28
N ASN A 253 -5.40 31.97 5.69
CA ASN A 253 -5.01 33.29 6.13
C ASN A 253 -6.07 34.33 5.76
N ALA A 254 -6.73 34.91 6.76
CA ALA A 254 -7.77 35.92 6.56
C ALA A 254 -7.24 37.17 5.83
N ALA A 255 -6.02 37.65 6.13
CA ALA A 255 -5.44 38.80 5.47
C ALA A 255 -5.18 38.58 3.99
N LEU A 256 -4.79 37.34 3.60
CA LEU A 256 -4.64 36.97 2.20
C LEU A 256 -6.00 36.95 1.47
N ARG A 257 -7.04 36.43 2.12
CA ARG A 257 -8.40 36.41 1.58
C ARG A 257 -8.93 37.83 1.35
N ASP A 258 -8.69 38.73 2.31
CA ASP A 258 -9.09 40.15 2.23
C ASP A 258 -8.30 40.87 1.11
N TYR A 259 -7.01 40.62 1.00
CA TYR A 259 -6.17 41.14 -0.08
C TYR A 259 -6.69 40.73 -1.47
N LEU A 260 -7.06 39.47 -1.63
CA LEU A 260 -7.59 38.90 -2.86
C LEU A 260 -9.10 39.19 -3.04
N LYS A 261 -9.74 39.87 -2.10
CA LYS A 261 -11.18 40.25 -2.09
C LYS A 261 -12.10 39.05 -2.36
N LEU A 262 -11.81 37.92 -1.71
CA LEU A 262 -12.51 36.66 -1.91
C LEU A 262 -13.81 36.61 -1.11
N ASP A 263 -14.86 36.15 -1.77
CA ASP A 263 -16.09 35.73 -1.09
C ASP A 263 -15.79 34.58 -0.12
N LYS A 264 -16.55 34.52 0.99
CA LYS A 264 -16.39 33.47 2.02
C LYS A 264 -16.63 32.05 1.50
N THR A 265 -17.36 31.91 0.39
CA THR A 265 -17.68 30.63 -0.24
C THR A 265 -16.59 30.11 -1.16
N VAL A 266 -15.58 30.94 -1.48
CA VAL A 266 -14.43 30.50 -2.29
C VAL A 266 -13.46 29.74 -1.41
N GLU A 267 -13.24 28.48 -1.72
CA GLU A 267 -12.27 27.61 -1.09
C GLU A 267 -11.26 27.11 -2.12
N GLY A 268 -10.04 26.77 -1.68
CA GLY A 268 -9.02 26.24 -2.57
C GLY A 268 -7.60 26.62 -2.17
N MET A 269 -6.66 26.50 -3.13
CA MET A 269 -5.26 26.85 -3.00
C MET A 269 -4.89 28.01 -3.92
N VAL A 270 -4.16 28.98 -3.41
CA VAL A 270 -3.64 30.10 -4.22
C VAL A 270 -2.39 29.71 -4.95
N VAL A 271 -2.33 29.97 -6.24
CA VAL A 271 -1.10 29.91 -7.03
C VAL A 271 -0.26 31.12 -6.65
N HIS A 272 0.75 30.90 -5.80
CA HIS A 272 1.68 31.96 -5.41
C HIS A 272 2.72 32.23 -6.52
N ARG A 273 3.23 31.13 -7.11
CA ARG A 273 4.17 31.22 -8.23
C ARG A 273 3.91 30.07 -9.21
N PRO A 274 3.47 30.38 -10.44
CA PRO A 274 3.37 29.39 -11.51
C PRO A 274 4.74 28.75 -11.81
N SER A 275 4.76 27.49 -12.18
CA SER A 275 6.01 26.79 -12.54
C SER A 275 6.63 27.27 -13.85
N SER A 276 5.88 28.00 -14.67
CA SER A 276 6.37 28.65 -15.89
C SER A 276 5.86 30.09 -15.99
N THR A 277 6.71 30.96 -16.51
CA THR A 277 6.38 32.37 -16.82
C THR A 277 5.89 32.54 -18.27
N ASP A 278 5.80 31.46 -19.04
CA ASP A 278 5.27 31.48 -20.41
C ASP A 278 3.81 31.95 -20.39
N GLU A 279 3.45 32.85 -21.31
CA GLU A 279 2.09 33.38 -21.41
C GLU A 279 1.06 32.29 -21.74
N SER A 280 1.47 31.24 -22.44
CA SER A 280 0.62 30.08 -22.75
C SER A 280 0.42 29.15 -21.55
N TYR A 281 1.21 29.29 -20.47
CA TYR A 281 1.05 28.45 -19.28
C TYR A 281 -0.31 28.69 -18.61
N PRO A 282 -1.10 27.64 -18.35
CA PRO A 282 -2.52 27.79 -18.00
C PRO A 282 -2.76 28.46 -16.64
N LEU A 283 -1.87 28.24 -15.65
CA LEU A 283 -2.00 28.86 -14.34
C LEU A 283 -1.30 30.23 -14.30
N LYS A 284 -1.89 31.15 -13.55
CA LYS A 284 -1.36 32.49 -13.34
C LYS A 284 -1.21 32.75 -11.86
N GLU A 285 -0.30 33.65 -11.51
CA GLU A 285 -0.17 34.15 -10.14
C GLU A 285 -1.53 34.68 -9.64
N TRP A 286 -1.86 34.35 -8.41
CA TRP A 286 -3.13 34.66 -7.73
C TRP A 286 -4.37 33.92 -8.26
N ASP A 287 -4.25 32.95 -9.14
CA ASP A 287 -5.31 32.00 -9.39
C ASP A 287 -5.63 31.19 -8.13
N ILE A 288 -6.88 30.88 -7.90
CA ILE A 288 -7.30 30.01 -6.80
C ILE A 288 -7.78 28.70 -7.40
N VAL A 289 -7.00 27.65 -7.21
CA VAL A 289 -7.37 26.29 -7.66
C VAL A 289 -8.44 25.76 -6.72
N THR A 290 -9.65 25.67 -7.20
CA THR A 290 -10.84 25.29 -6.41
C THR A 290 -11.27 23.86 -6.62
N ARG A 291 -10.92 23.25 -7.78
CA ARG A 291 -11.31 21.88 -8.13
C ARG A 291 -10.28 21.19 -9.02
N ILE A 292 -10.23 19.86 -8.87
CA ILE A 292 -9.62 18.93 -9.81
C ILE A 292 -10.73 18.00 -10.30
N GLY A 293 -11.12 18.11 -11.57
CA GLY A 293 -12.34 17.47 -12.06
C GLY A 293 -13.55 17.87 -11.21
N ASP A 294 -14.27 16.88 -10.66
CA ASP A 294 -15.42 17.13 -9.78
C ASP A 294 -15.07 17.33 -8.32
N ALA A 295 -13.84 17.02 -7.91
CA ALA A 295 -13.41 17.10 -6.52
C ALA A 295 -13.11 18.55 -6.12
N ARG A 296 -13.75 19.03 -5.04
CA ARG A 296 -13.47 20.34 -4.44
C ARG A 296 -12.22 20.28 -3.57
N ILE A 297 -11.41 21.31 -3.66
CA ILE A 297 -10.24 21.53 -2.81
C ILE A 297 -10.64 22.54 -1.72
N ASP A 298 -10.38 22.23 -0.46
CA ASP A 298 -10.62 23.16 0.64
C ASP A 298 -9.43 24.11 0.87
N ASN A 299 -9.56 25.01 1.85
CA ASN A 299 -8.56 26.03 2.16
C ASN A 299 -7.24 25.49 2.70
N GLN A 300 -7.16 24.19 3.04
CA GLN A 300 -5.94 23.50 3.48
C GLN A 300 -5.31 22.66 2.35
N GLY A 301 -5.88 22.72 1.14
CA GLY A 301 -5.43 21.90 0.03
C GLY A 301 -5.84 20.43 0.16
N MET A 302 -6.92 20.16 0.86
CA MET A 302 -7.41 18.80 1.03
C MET A 302 -8.63 18.54 0.17
N VAL A 303 -8.77 17.29 -0.26
CA VAL A 303 -9.94 16.77 -0.98
C VAL A 303 -10.56 15.63 -0.21
N LYS A 304 -11.87 15.52 -0.30
CA LYS A 304 -12.63 14.44 0.32
C LYS A 304 -12.79 13.31 -0.67
N LEU A 305 -12.15 12.16 -0.39
CA LEU A 305 -12.26 10.96 -1.23
C LEU A 305 -13.45 10.10 -0.84
N ASP A 306 -13.79 10.05 0.45
CA ASP A 306 -14.92 9.33 0.99
C ASP A 306 -15.47 10.06 2.23
N LYS A 307 -16.53 9.53 2.84
CA LYS A 307 -17.20 10.12 4.01
C LYS A 307 -16.21 10.45 5.13
N ASP A 308 -15.24 9.58 5.38
CA ASP A 308 -14.30 9.67 6.49
C ASP A 308 -12.83 9.81 6.04
N LEU A 309 -12.58 9.94 4.74
CA LEU A 309 -11.23 10.04 4.19
C LEU A 309 -11.01 11.38 3.48
N ARG A 310 -10.06 12.14 4.00
CA ARG A 310 -9.63 13.42 3.49
C ARG A 310 -8.11 13.41 3.32
N VAL A 311 -7.62 13.69 2.11
CA VAL A 311 -6.19 13.65 1.76
C VAL A 311 -5.78 14.90 1.00
N SER A 312 -4.48 15.17 0.89
CA SER A 312 -3.98 16.25 0.03
C SER A 312 -4.44 16.08 -1.42
N PHE A 313 -4.81 17.20 -2.04
CA PHE A 313 -5.21 17.24 -3.46
C PHE A 313 -4.10 16.71 -4.40
N GLY A 314 -2.85 16.68 -3.98
CA GLY A 314 -1.73 16.08 -4.71
C GLY A 314 -1.97 14.63 -5.12
N TYR A 315 -2.78 13.89 -4.36
CA TYR A 315 -3.23 12.55 -4.75
C TYR A 315 -4.01 12.57 -6.08
N LEU A 316 -4.94 13.52 -6.24
CA LEU A 316 -5.74 13.61 -7.46
C LEU A 316 -4.92 14.03 -8.68
N ILE A 317 -3.85 14.80 -8.49
CA ILE A 317 -2.91 15.11 -9.58
C ILE A 317 -2.34 13.81 -10.14
N GLN A 318 -1.88 12.92 -9.28
CA GLN A 318 -1.28 11.65 -9.69
C GLN A 318 -2.32 10.65 -10.26
N ALA A 319 -3.51 10.62 -9.67
CA ALA A 319 -4.56 9.67 -10.06
C ALA A 319 -5.29 10.07 -11.35
N ALA A 320 -5.41 11.37 -11.65
CA ALA A 320 -6.25 11.88 -12.73
C ALA A 320 -5.47 12.47 -13.92
N ALA A 321 -4.16 12.73 -13.77
CA ALA A 321 -3.37 13.24 -14.88
C ALA A 321 -3.31 12.23 -16.06
N SER A 322 -3.53 12.71 -17.25
CA SER A 322 -3.44 11.92 -18.47
C SER A 322 -2.61 12.66 -19.51
N ASN A 323 -1.59 12.01 -20.06
CA ASN A 323 -0.65 12.60 -21.01
C ASN A 323 -0.06 13.95 -20.52
N GLY A 324 0.30 14.01 -19.24
CA GLY A 324 0.86 15.21 -18.61
C GLY A 324 -0.12 16.37 -18.47
N LYS A 325 -1.42 16.16 -18.62
CA LYS A 325 -2.47 17.19 -18.51
C LYS A 325 -3.50 16.80 -17.47
N LEU A 326 -3.99 17.83 -16.76
CA LEU A 326 -5.02 17.71 -15.75
C LEU A 326 -5.92 18.95 -15.79
N PRO A 327 -7.24 18.82 -16.05
CA PRO A 327 -8.14 19.98 -16.03
C PRO A 327 -8.36 20.48 -14.61
N LEU A 328 -8.12 21.77 -14.42
CA LEU A 328 -8.31 22.46 -13.14
C LEU A 328 -9.41 23.50 -13.28
N THR A 329 -10.23 23.66 -12.25
CA THR A 329 -11.12 24.81 -12.12
C THR A 329 -10.48 25.83 -11.20
N VAL A 330 -10.28 27.03 -11.70
CA VAL A 330 -9.69 28.15 -10.94
C VAL A 330 -10.64 29.33 -10.86
N VAL A 331 -10.48 30.14 -9.82
CA VAL A 331 -11.05 31.47 -9.74
C VAL A 331 -9.94 32.47 -10.07
N ARG A 332 -10.11 33.20 -11.17
CA ARG A 332 -9.17 34.21 -11.68
C ARG A 332 -9.87 35.56 -11.72
N VAL A 333 -9.42 36.52 -10.95
CA VAL A 333 -10.03 37.87 -10.84
C VAL A 333 -11.56 37.77 -10.66
N GLY A 334 -12.00 36.94 -9.72
CA GLY A 334 -13.41 36.73 -9.37
C GLY A 334 -14.25 35.92 -10.39
N LYS A 335 -13.64 35.43 -11.47
CA LYS A 335 -14.33 34.60 -12.49
C LYS A 335 -13.85 33.15 -12.42
N THR A 336 -14.77 32.21 -12.56
CA THR A 336 -14.46 30.78 -12.68
C THR A 336 -13.98 30.46 -14.08
N VAL A 337 -12.82 29.82 -14.21
CA VAL A 337 -12.21 29.41 -15.49
C VAL A 337 -11.75 27.96 -15.35
N VAL A 338 -11.87 27.19 -16.43
CA VAL A 338 -11.26 25.85 -16.54
C VAL A 338 -9.98 25.99 -17.35
N VAL A 339 -8.90 25.46 -16.81
CA VAL A 339 -7.55 25.55 -17.41
C VAL A 339 -6.93 24.17 -17.54
#